data_ece272009a0ad9739c15f16e524db555
#
_entry.id   ece272009a0ad9739c15f16e524db555
#
_cell.length_a   1.000
_cell.length_b   1.000
_cell.length_c   1.000
_cell.angle_alpha   90.00
_cell.angle_beta   90.00
_cell.angle_gamma   90.00
#
_symmetry.space_group_name_H-M   'P 1'
#
loop_
_entity.id
_entity.type
_entity.pdbx_description
1 polymer ?
#
loop_
_entity_poly.entity_id
_entity_poly.type
_entity_poly.pdbx_seq_one_letter_code
_entity_poly.pdbx_strand_id
1 'polypeptide(L)'
;MRISRVSNAGVLLELDGVKILLDGFCTGHGPYLATPADLRERLFLDPPDMLAFTHEHPDHFDAHGAEQYHKQTLRPVLGPENLPCGTTSRGISRGFVSVLPIKSRHIGKEYFHVPHVSYAITGSKSVWFLGDAVPSQWHGIDRKCHVLIAPFAYALSDSAWRMTCELAEHVVLVHMPLRDNDPAKLWPQVEAVTGTSCPVHLHIPAIGETIEIN
;
A
#
# COMPACT_ATOMS: atom_id res chain seq x y z
N MET A 1 16.11 -0.83 -4.37
CA MET A 1 14.69 -1.16 -4.13
C MET A 1 13.84 -0.52 -5.21
N ARG A 2 12.80 -1.23 -5.71
CA ARG A 2 11.89 -0.69 -6.74
C ARG A 2 10.45 -0.77 -6.22
N ILE A 3 9.65 0.25 -6.51
CA ILE A 3 8.23 0.32 -6.16
C ILE A 3 7.46 0.73 -7.41
N SER A 4 6.57 -0.14 -7.87
CA SER A 4 5.70 0.11 -9.02
C SER A 4 4.26 0.26 -8.55
N ARG A 5 3.60 1.37 -8.85
CA ARG A 5 2.17 1.50 -8.57
C ARG A 5 1.38 0.70 -9.60
N VAL A 6 0.56 -0.25 -9.15
CA VAL A 6 -0.15 -1.19 -10.04
C VAL A 6 -1.68 -1.01 -10.04
N SER A 7 -2.21 -0.35 -9.02
CA SER A 7 -3.66 -0.07 -8.92
C SER A 7 -3.91 1.21 -8.14
N ASN A 8 -5.14 1.43 -7.67
CA ASN A 8 -5.50 2.59 -6.85
C ASN A 8 -4.54 2.76 -5.65
N ALA A 9 -4.55 1.84 -4.71
CA ALA A 9 -3.66 1.81 -3.55
C ALA A 9 -2.50 0.82 -3.70
N GLY A 10 -2.57 -0.05 -4.72
CA GLY A 10 -1.69 -1.21 -4.85
C GLY A 10 -0.32 -0.89 -5.41
N VAL A 11 0.68 -1.53 -4.84
CA VAL A 11 2.07 -1.44 -5.28
C VAL A 11 2.75 -2.81 -5.37
N LEU A 12 3.60 -2.98 -6.35
CA LEU A 12 4.59 -4.07 -6.41
C LEU A 12 5.89 -3.54 -5.83
N LEU A 13 6.30 -4.09 -4.70
CA LEU A 13 7.57 -3.83 -4.05
C LEU A 13 8.58 -4.92 -4.43
N GLU A 14 9.73 -4.51 -4.96
CA GLU A 14 10.89 -5.37 -5.19
C GLU A 14 12.01 -4.98 -4.23
N LEU A 15 12.31 -5.85 -3.28
CA LEU A 15 13.32 -5.65 -2.23
C LEU A 15 14.18 -6.91 -2.10
N ASP A 16 15.50 -6.78 -2.24
CA ASP A 16 16.48 -7.87 -2.08
C ASP A 16 16.14 -9.13 -2.89
N GLY A 17 15.62 -8.93 -4.12
CA GLY A 17 15.23 -10.01 -5.01
C GLY A 17 13.87 -10.64 -4.71
N VAL A 18 13.13 -10.14 -3.70
CA VAL A 18 11.79 -10.61 -3.35
C VAL A 18 10.75 -9.62 -3.88
N LYS A 19 9.71 -10.13 -4.55
CA LYS A 19 8.58 -9.38 -5.08
C LYS A 19 7.36 -9.54 -4.18
N ILE A 20 6.83 -8.43 -3.68
CA ILE A 20 5.65 -8.40 -2.80
C ILE A 20 4.60 -7.52 -3.45
N LEU A 21 3.42 -8.06 -3.71
CA LEU A 21 2.29 -7.29 -4.21
C LEU A 21 1.37 -6.90 -3.04
N LEU A 22 1.33 -5.61 -2.75
CA LEU A 22 0.56 -5.01 -1.66
C LEU A 22 -0.70 -4.36 -2.24
N ASP A 23 -1.91 -4.77 -1.86
CA ASP A 23 -3.22 -4.30 -2.36
C ASP A 23 -3.32 -4.21 -3.90
N GLY A 24 -2.53 -5.04 -4.60
CA GLY A 24 -2.31 -4.89 -6.04
C GLY A 24 -3.35 -5.58 -6.92
N PHE A 25 -4.18 -6.48 -6.39
CA PHE A 25 -5.36 -7.01 -7.06
C PHE A 25 -6.61 -6.41 -6.42
N CYS A 26 -7.27 -5.50 -7.14
CA CYS A 26 -8.49 -4.86 -6.69
C CYS A 26 -9.51 -4.73 -7.84
N THR A 27 -10.79 -4.63 -7.48
CA THR A 27 -11.89 -4.47 -8.44
C THR A 27 -12.29 -3.02 -8.66
N GLY A 28 -11.77 -2.11 -7.84
CA GLY A 28 -12.08 -0.68 -7.89
C GLY A 28 -13.39 -0.31 -7.21
N HIS A 29 -13.52 0.97 -6.86
CA HIS A 29 -14.74 1.55 -6.31
C HIS A 29 -14.81 3.05 -6.59
N GLY A 30 -15.94 3.54 -7.15
CA GLY A 30 -16.13 4.96 -7.44
C GLY A 30 -15.04 5.53 -8.35
N PRO A 31 -14.31 6.59 -7.95
CA PRO A 31 -13.22 7.17 -8.72
C PRO A 31 -11.92 6.36 -8.65
N TYR A 32 -11.87 5.33 -7.80
CA TYR A 32 -10.70 4.49 -7.57
C TYR A 32 -10.72 3.29 -8.51
N LEU A 33 -9.73 3.24 -9.40
CA LEU A 33 -9.71 2.27 -10.48
C LEU A 33 -9.32 0.87 -10.00
N ALA A 34 -9.90 -0.12 -10.65
CA ALA A 34 -9.43 -1.51 -10.58
C ALA A 34 -7.97 -1.62 -11.08
N THR A 35 -7.34 -2.74 -10.75
CA THR A 35 -6.05 -3.10 -11.37
C THR A 35 -6.23 -3.19 -12.89
N PRO A 36 -5.49 -2.40 -13.70
CA PRO A 36 -5.57 -2.46 -15.15
C PRO A 36 -5.32 -3.87 -15.69
N ALA A 37 -6.06 -4.26 -16.73
CA ALA A 37 -6.03 -5.62 -17.25
C ALA A 37 -4.64 -6.04 -17.74
N ASP A 38 -3.90 -5.15 -18.38
CA ASP A 38 -2.53 -5.39 -18.86
C ASP A 38 -1.52 -5.56 -17.71
N LEU A 39 -1.66 -4.79 -16.64
CA LEU A 39 -0.83 -4.95 -15.43
C LEU A 39 -1.18 -6.25 -14.71
N ARG A 40 -2.47 -6.58 -14.62
CA ARG A 40 -2.94 -7.85 -14.04
C ARG A 40 -2.36 -9.04 -14.80
N GLU A 41 -2.41 -9.03 -16.14
CA GLU A 41 -1.84 -10.08 -16.97
C GLU A 41 -0.32 -10.24 -16.70
N ARG A 42 0.43 -9.15 -16.67
CA ARG A 42 1.87 -9.17 -16.36
C ARG A 42 2.16 -9.77 -14.98
N LEU A 43 1.33 -9.45 -13.97
CA LEU A 43 1.47 -9.99 -12.62
C LEU A 43 1.17 -11.50 -12.55
N PHE A 44 0.39 -12.06 -13.49
CA PHE A 44 0.19 -13.50 -13.62
C PHE A 44 1.27 -14.19 -14.46
N LEU A 45 1.88 -13.50 -15.43
CA LEU A 45 2.99 -14.02 -16.23
C LEU A 45 4.31 -14.06 -15.43
N ASP A 46 4.57 -13.06 -14.59
CA ASP A 46 5.72 -12.98 -13.69
C ASP A 46 5.24 -12.73 -12.26
N PRO A 47 4.70 -13.78 -11.61
CA PRO A 47 3.98 -13.60 -10.37
C PRO A 47 4.89 -13.17 -9.21
N PRO A 48 4.42 -12.23 -8.36
CA PRO A 48 5.12 -11.84 -7.15
C PRO A 48 5.32 -13.04 -6.21
N ASP A 49 6.27 -12.97 -5.31
CA ASP A 49 6.57 -14.04 -4.36
C ASP A 49 5.50 -14.21 -3.28
N MET A 50 4.75 -13.15 -3.00
CA MET A 50 3.61 -13.14 -2.10
C MET A 50 2.65 -12.01 -2.41
N LEU A 51 1.38 -12.21 -2.04
CA LEU A 51 0.38 -11.13 -1.96
C LEU A 51 0.21 -10.70 -0.51
N ALA A 52 -0.13 -9.44 -0.31
CA ALA A 52 -0.53 -8.93 0.99
C ALA A 52 -1.66 -7.89 0.81
N PHE A 53 -2.75 -8.08 1.53
CA PHE A 53 -3.92 -7.21 1.49
C PHE A 53 -4.16 -6.57 2.85
N THR A 54 -4.45 -5.28 2.86
CA THR A 54 -4.69 -4.55 4.10
C THR A 54 -6.09 -4.76 4.64
N HIS A 55 -7.12 -4.83 3.78
CA HIS A 55 -8.52 -5.01 4.15
C HIS A 55 -9.38 -5.39 2.92
N GLU A 56 -10.70 -5.57 3.13
CA GLU A 56 -11.62 -6.15 2.16
C GLU A 56 -12.29 -5.15 1.18
N HIS A 57 -12.01 -3.85 1.24
CA HIS A 57 -12.65 -2.90 0.34
C HIS A 57 -12.29 -3.17 -1.13
N PRO A 58 -13.24 -2.97 -2.07
CA PRO A 58 -13.04 -3.34 -3.48
C PRO A 58 -11.89 -2.63 -4.19
N ASP A 59 -11.50 -1.48 -3.73
CA ASP A 59 -10.35 -0.71 -4.27
C ASP A 59 -9.00 -1.12 -3.68
N HIS A 60 -8.99 -2.11 -2.75
CA HIS A 60 -7.81 -2.77 -2.19
C HIS A 60 -7.76 -4.26 -2.47
N PHE A 61 -8.92 -4.92 -2.60
CA PHE A 61 -9.01 -6.38 -2.62
C PHE A 61 -9.89 -6.91 -3.76
N ASP A 62 -9.41 -7.99 -4.40
CA ASP A 62 -10.13 -8.83 -5.34
C ASP A 62 -10.00 -10.29 -4.91
N ALA A 63 -11.07 -10.84 -4.33
CA ALA A 63 -11.11 -12.22 -3.86
C ALA A 63 -10.80 -13.23 -4.98
N HIS A 64 -11.36 -13.00 -6.19
CA HIS A 64 -11.15 -13.90 -7.33
C HIS A 64 -9.68 -13.86 -7.81
N GLY A 65 -9.09 -12.66 -7.88
CA GLY A 65 -7.68 -12.51 -8.23
C GLY A 65 -6.74 -13.14 -7.23
N ALA A 66 -7.01 -12.97 -5.94
CA ALA A 66 -6.24 -13.60 -4.87
C ALA A 66 -6.31 -15.13 -4.90
N GLU A 67 -7.53 -15.67 -5.10
CA GLU A 67 -7.74 -17.12 -5.22
C GLU A 67 -7.06 -17.70 -6.47
N GLN A 68 -7.20 -17.04 -7.62
CA GLN A 68 -6.55 -17.46 -8.87
C GLN A 68 -5.03 -17.48 -8.70
N TYR A 69 -4.44 -16.42 -8.13
CA TYR A 69 -3.02 -16.35 -7.86
C TYR A 69 -2.56 -17.51 -6.96
N HIS A 70 -3.26 -17.73 -5.84
CA HIS A 70 -2.90 -18.80 -4.90
C HIS A 70 -2.99 -20.18 -5.55
N LYS A 71 -4.05 -20.47 -6.33
CA LYS A 71 -4.20 -21.74 -7.05
C LYS A 71 -3.11 -21.98 -8.09
N GLN A 72 -2.67 -20.94 -8.80
CA GLN A 72 -1.66 -21.06 -9.85
C GLN A 72 -0.24 -21.15 -9.31
N THR A 73 0.06 -20.49 -8.20
CA THR A 73 1.44 -20.33 -7.72
C THR A 73 1.75 -21.08 -6.44
N LEU A 74 0.73 -21.45 -5.68
CA LEU A 74 0.84 -21.98 -4.30
C LEU A 74 1.62 -21.05 -3.36
N ARG A 75 1.79 -19.78 -3.74
CA ARG A 75 2.50 -18.77 -2.95
C ARG A 75 1.59 -18.17 -1.88
N PRO A 76 2.15 -17.62 -0.78
CA PRO A 76 1.37 -17.13 0.32
C PRO A 76 0.56 -15.89 -0.03
N VAL A 77 -0.60 -15.77 0.60
CA VAL A 77 -1.47 -14.60 0.64
C VAL A 77 -1.62 -14.16 2.09
N LEU A 78 -1.22 -12.93 2.40
CA LEU A 78 -1.37 -12.32 3.72
C LEU A 78 -2.59 -11.40 3.72
N GLY A 79 -3.24 -11.30 4.88
CA GLY A 79 -4.35 -10.38 5.07
C GLY A 79 -5.00 -10.53 6.44
N PRO A 80 -6.01 -9.71 6.76
CA PRO A 80 -6.87 -9.92 7.90
C PRO A 80 -7.55 -11.29 7.87
N GLU A 81 -7.90 -11.81 9.04
CA GLU A 81 -8.48 -13.18 9.19
C GLU A 81 -9.84 -13.36 8.49
N ASN A 82 -10.55 -12.26 8.21
CA ASN A 82 -11.85 -12.30 7.51
C ASN A 82 -11.72 -12.44 5.99
N LEU A 83 -10.52 -12.30 5.40
CA LEU A 83 -10.34 -12.47 3.97
C LEU A 83 -10.39 -13.95 3.57
N PRO A 84 -11.05 -14.27 2.44
CA PRO A 84 -11.08 -15.63 1.88
C PRO A 84 -9.69 -16.05 1.34
N CYS A 85 -9.59 -17.27 0.79
CA CYS A 85 -8.43 -17.79 0.05
C CYS A 85 -7.26 -18.25 0.91
N GLY A 86 -7.49 -18.74 2.12
CA GLY A 86 -6.43 -19.28 2.97
C GLY A 86 -5.40 -18.24 3.37
N THR A 87 -5.84 -16.96 3.48
CA THR A 87 -4.98 -15.88 3.94
C THR A 87 -4.43 -16.17 5.32
N THR A 88 -3.22 -15.70 5.58
CA THR A 88 -2.60 -15.77 6.91
C THR A 88 -2.39 -14.39 7.46
N SER A 89 -2.72 -14.19 8.72
CA SER A 89 -2.39 -12.99 9.48
C SER A 89 -1.03 -13.07 10.19
N ARG A 90 -0.28 -14.17 9.96
CA ARG A 90 1.05 -14.35 10.53
C ARG A 90 2.10 -13.77 9.60
N GLY A 91 3.16 -13.19 10.20
CA GLY A 91 4.31 -12.72 9.44
C GLY A 91 5.01 -13.85 8.67
N ILE A 92 5.55 -13.52 7.50
CA ILE A 92 6.25 -14.43 6.61
C ILE A 92 7.64 -13.85 6.31
N SER A 93 8.62 -14.74 6.17
CA SER A 93 9.96 -14.39 5.68
C SER A 93 10.29 -15.18 4.42
N ARG A 94 10.95 -14.50 3.46
CA ARG A 94 11.51 -15.12 2.25
C ARG A 94 12.91 -14.55 2.01
N GLY A 95 13.92 -15.41 2.03
CA GLY A 95 15.30 -14.96 2.05
C GLY A 95 15.57 -14.05 3.25
N PHE A 96 16.10 -12.88 3.00
CA PHE A 96 16.36 -11.86 4.04
C PHE A 96 15.20 -10.88 4.25
N VAL A 97 14.09 -11.02 3.50
CA VAL A 97 12.95 -10.14 3.60
C VAL A 97 11.90 -10.74 4.52
N SER A 98 11.48 -9.97 5.51
CA SER A 98 10.38 -10.28 6.43
C SER A 98 9.22 -9.35 6.18
N VAL A 99 7.99 -9.88 6.15
CA VAL A 99 6.74 -9.15 6.05
C VAL A 99 5.92 -9.43 7.29
N LEU A 100 5.71 -8.40 8.12
CA LEU A 100 4.98 -8.50 9.37
C LEU A 100 3.68 -7.70 9.30
N PRO A 101 2.50 -8.35 9.38
CA PRO A 101 1.24 -7.64 9.52
C PRO A 101 1.13 -7.00 10.91
N ILE A 102 0.68 -5.75 10.94
CA ILE A 102 0.44 -4.96 12.14
C ILE A 102 -1.04 -4.62 12.18
N LYS A 103 -1.75 -5.10 13.21
CA LYS A 103 -3.16 -4.75 13.39
C LYS A 103 -3.31 -3.25 13.47
N SER A 104 -4.12 -2.70 12.60
CA SER A 104 -4.39 -1.27 12.50
C SER A 104 -5.90 -1.02 12.39
N ARG A 105 -6.28 0.25 12.54
CA ARG A 105 -7.66 0.68 12.44
C ARG A 105 -7.85 1.49 11.18
N HIS A 106 -8.91 1.19 10.44
CA HIS A 106 -9.24 1.89 9.21
C HIS A 106 -9.56 3.38 9.49
N ILE A 107 -9.19 4.26 8.56
CA ILE A 107 -9.57 5.68 8.55
C ILE A 107 -11.08 5.81 8.31
N GLY A 108 -11.70 6.85 8.89
CA GLY A 108 -13.16 7.01 8.83
C GLY A 108 -13.88 6.21 9.94
N LYS A 109 -14.68 6.91 10.74
CA LYS A 109 -15.37 6.29 11.88
C LYS A 109 -16.37 5.21 11.46
N GLU A 110 -16.96 5.36 10.29
CA GLU A 110 -17.88 4.43 9.64
C GLU A 110 -17.24 3.09 9.30
N TYR A 111 -15.91 3.05 9.15
CA TYR A 111 -15.14 1.85 8.78
C TYR A 111 -14.39 1.22 9.95
N PHE A 112 -14.59 1.68 11.18
CA PHE A 112 -13.88 1.11 12.35
C PHE A 112 -14.19 -0.37 12.61
N HIS A 113 -15.26 -0.88 12.04
CA HIS A 113 -15.63 -2.29 12.09
C HIS A 113 -14.92 -3.16 11.06
N VAL A 114 -14.27 -2.56 10.05
CA VAL A 114 -13.53 -3.27 8.99
C VAL A 114 -12.20 -3.78 9.55
N PRO A 115 -11.95 -5.09 9.57
CA PRO A 115 -10.65 -5.62 9.94
C PRO A 115 -9.56 -5.10 9.01
N HIS A 116 -8.54 -4.50 9.60
CA HIS A 116 -7.47 -3.85 8.85
C HIS A 116 -6.10 -4.19 9.43
N VAL A 117 -5.12 -4.42 8.54
CA VAL A 117 -3.72 -4.59 8.87
C VAL A 117 -2.86 -3.68 8.00
N SER A 118 -1.81 -3.15 8.58
CA SER A 118 -0.69 -2.52 7.86
C SER A 118 0.47 -3.50 7.82
N TYR A 119 1.50 -3.21 7.03
CA TYR A 119 2.66 -4.10 6.90
C TYR A 119 3.96 -3.38 7.22
N ALA A 120 4.78 -3.97 8.10
CA ALA A 120 6.18 -3.65 8.23
C ALA A 120 7.00 -4.68 7.44
N ILE A 121 7.76 -4.21 6.47
CA ILE A 121 8.59 -5.03 5.59
C ILE A 121 10.04 -4.66 5.88
N THR A 122 10.86 -5.66 6.16
CA THR A 122 12.26 -5.47 6.55
C THR A 122 13.15 -6.36 5.68
N GLY A 123 14.17 -5.77 5.10
CA GLY A 123 15.25 -6.39 4.35
C GLY A 123 16.51 -5.54 4.50
N SER A 124 17.25 -5.29 3.43
CA SER A 124 18.33 -4.29 3.41
C SER A 124 17.82 -2.87 3.70
N LYS A 125 16.54 -2.64 3.41
CA LYS A 125 15.79 -1.42 3.74
C LYS A 125 14.49 -1.79 4.45
N SER A 126 13.92 -0.84 5.19
CA SER A 126 12.62 -0.98 5.85
C SER A 126 11.54 -0.22 5.09
N VAL A 127 10.41 -0.86 4.86
CA VAL A 127 9.24 -0.29 4.17
C VAL A 127 8.01 -0.49 5.05
N TRP A 128 7.25 0.57 5.28
CA TRP A 128 5.95 0.47 5.90
C TRP A 128 4.87 0.75 4.88
N PHE A 129 3.94 -0.19 4.74
CA PHE A 129 2.75 -0.05 3.92
C PHE A 129 1.53 0.08 4.82
N LEU A 130 0.92 1.26 4.83
CA LEU A 130 -0.10 1.59 5.83
C LEU A 130 -1.51 1.19 5.41
N GLY A 131 -1.77 1.01 4.10
CA GLY A 131 -3.13 0.91 3.60
C GLY A 131 -3.95 2.11 4.06
N ASP A 132 -5.19 1.91 4.40
CA ASP A 132 -6.09 2.97 4.89
C ASP A 132 -6.10 3.10 6.42
N ALA A 133 -4.95 2.88 7.07
CA ALA A 133 -4.84 3.03 8.52
C ALA A 133 -5.03 4.48 8.98
N VAL A 134 -5.66 4.67 10.14
CA VAL A 134 -5.82 6.01 10.75
C VAL A 134 -4.46 6.60 11.14
N PRO A 135 -4.14 7.85 10.75
CA PRO A 135 -2.84 8.47 11.04
C PRO A 135 -2.48 8.51 12.54
N SER A 136 -3.47 8.74 13.42
CA SER A 136 -3.24 8.86 14.85
C SER A 136 -2.64 7.60 15.51
N GLN A 137 -2.72 6.45 14.86
CA GLN A 137 -2.13 5.21 15.38
C GLN A 137 -0.60 5.22 15.34
N TRP A 138 -0.01 6.05 14.51
CA TRP A 138 1.43 6.09 14.27
C TRP A 138 2.14 7.19 15.06
N HIS A 139 1.41 7.99 15.84
CA HIS A 139 2.01 8.99 16.71
C HIS A 139 2.87 8.37 17.81
N GLY A 140 4.02 8.95 18.06
CA GLY A 140 4.92 8.52 19.14
C GLY A 140 5.72 7.24 18.85
N ILE A 141 5.72 6.77 17.62
CA ILE A 141 6.60 5.67 17.22
C ILE A 141 8.02 6.21 17.04
N ASP A 142 8.93 5.75 17.90
CA ASP A 142 10.36 6.12 17.89
C ASP A 142 11.17 5.24 16.91
N ARG A 143 10.60 4.96 15.73
CA ARG A 143 11.30 4.21 14.67
C ARG A 143 11.01 4.86 13.34
N LYS A 144 12.06 5.12 12.57
CA LYS A 144 11.96 5.54 11.19
C LYS A 144 12.08 4.34 10.25
N CYS A 145 11.36 4.41 9.13
CA CYS A 145 11.57 3.50 8.00
C CYS A 145 12.25 4.25 6.85
N HIS A 146 12.84 3.51 5.91
CA HIS A 146 13.37 4.13 4.70
C HIS A 146 12.24 4.63 3.82
N VAL A 147 11.17 3.85 3.69
CA VAL A 147 10.02 4.20 2.86
C VAL A 147 8.72 3.99 3.62
N LEU A 148 7.87 4.99 3.60
CA LEU A 148 6.48 4.92 4.06
C LEU A 148 5.56 5.01 2.84
N ILE A 149 4.72 4.00 2.62
CA ILE A 149 3.68 4.00 1.60
C ILE A 149 2.36 4.25 2.29
N ALA A 150 1.73 5.39 2.00
CA ALA A 150 0.55 5.89 2.68
C ALA A 150 -0.53 6.39 1.70
N PRO A 151 -1.81 6.40 2.09
CA PRO A 151 -2.88 6.97 1.28
C PRO A 151 -2.81 8.50 1.31
N PHE A 152 -3.37 9.15 0.28
CA PHE A 152 -3.43 10.62 0.19
C PHE A 152 -4.02 11.29 1.43
N ALA A 153 -4.87 10.61 2.17
CA ALA A 153 -5.50 11.12 3.39
C ALA A 153 -4.48 11.60 4.44
N TYR A 154 -3.26 11.07 4.43
CA TYR A 154 -2.16 11.53 5.29
C TYR A 154 -1.67 12.92 4.89
N ALA A 155 -1.85 13.31 3.64
CA ALA A 155 -1.49 14.63 3.11
C ALA A 155 -2.67 15.63 3.07
N LEU A 156 -3.80 15.33 3.72
CA LEU A 156 -4.94 16.26 3.86
C LEU A 156 -4.91 17.06 5.18
N SER A 157 -3.95 16.78 6.07
CA SER A 157 -3.83 17.41 7.37
C SER A 157 -2.37 17.68 7.69
N ASP A 158 -2.05 18.92 8.08
CA ASP A 158 -0.69 19.35 8.45
C ASP A 158 -0.09 18.48 9.56
N SER A 159 -0.89 18.05 10.52
CA SER A 159 -0.41 17.22 11.64
C SER A 159 -0.10 15.79 11.18
N ALA A 160 -0.96 15.19 10.35
CA ALA A 160 -0.73 13.86 9.80
C ALA A 160 0.46 13.89 8.84
N TRP A 161 0.58 14.93 8.01
CA TRP A 161 1.70 15.09 7.08
C TRP A 161 3.03 15.26 7.80
N ARG A 162 3.10 16.12 8.82
CA ARG A 162 4.31 16.26 9.65
C ARG A 162 4.74 14.95 10.28
N MET A 163 3.81 14.21 10.88
CA MET A 163 4.09 12.89 11.44
C MET A 163 4.61 11.93 10.36
N THR A 164 4.00 11.93 9.17
CA THR A 164 4.46 11.12 8.02
C THR A 164 5.91 11.44 7.66
N CYS A 165 6.27 12.72 7.61
CA CYS A 165 7.64 13.19 7.34
C CYS A 165 8.65 12.83 8.44
N GLU A 166 8.21 12.71 9.69
CA GLU A 166 9.06 12.29 10.80
C GLU A 166 9.35 10.79 10.78
N LEU A 167 8.43 9.99 10.23
CA LEU A 167 8.52 8.51 10.24
C LEU A 167 9.36 7.93 9.10
N ALA A 168 9.65 8.67 8.02
CA ALA A 168 10.33 8.11 6.86
C ALA A 168 11.32 9.08 6.21
N GLU A 169 12.25 8.50 5.42
CA GLU A 169 13.14 9.25 4.53
C GLU A 169 12.47 9.51 3.18
N HIS A 170 11.71 8.52 2.68
CA HIS A 170 10.92 8.58 1.47
C HIS A 170 9.45 8.33 1.78
N VAL A 171 8.56 9.12 1.20
CA VAL A 171 7.12 8.92 1.27
C VAL A 171 6.58 8.65 -0.13
N VAL A 172 5.84 7.55 -0.27
CA VAL A 172 5.12 7.20 -1.49
C VAL A 172 3.63 7.36 -1.20
N LEU A 173 2.99 8.36 -1.81
CA LEU A 173 1.55 8.53 -1.70
C LEU A 173 0.84 7.72 -2.79
N VAL A 174 -0.10 6.92 -2.34
CA VAL A 174 -1.01 6.11 -3.17
C VAL A 174 -2.45 6.51 -2.88
N HIS A 175 -3.41 5.80 -3.47
CA HIS A 175 -4.84 6.05 -3.31
C HIS A 175 -5.29 7.40 -3.91
N MET A 176 -4.47 8.00 -4.78
CA MET A 176 -4.80 9.21 -5.51
C MET A 176 -5.68 8.87 -6.72
N PRO A 177 -6.78 9.61 -6.96
CA PRO A 177 -7.54 9.49 -8.19
C PRO A 177 -6.71 9.89 -9.41
N LEU A 178 -7.18 9.59 -10.61
CA LEU A 178 -6.57 10.13 -11.81
C LEU A 178 -6.70 11.66 -11.82
N ARG A 179 -5.69 12.37 -12.37
CA ARG A 179 -5.70 13.85 -12.42
C ARG A 179 -6.88 14.41 -13.23
N ASP A 180 -7.26 13.71 -14.28
CA ASP A 180 -8.39 14.07 -15.16
C ASP A 180 -9.76 13.54 -14.65
N ASN A 181 -9.76 12.76 -13.56
CA ASN A 181 -10.95 12.26 -12.89
C ASN A 181 -10.83 12.42 -11.37
N ASP A 182 -10.78 13.66 -10.91
CA ASP A 182 -10.68 14.05 -9.49
C ASP A 182 -11.87 14.91 -9.05
N PRO A 183 -13.07 14.32 -8.90
CA PRO A 183 -14.29 15.06 -8.56
C PRO A 183 -14.21 15.74 -7.18
N ALA A 184 -13.43 15.20 -6.27
CA ALA A 184 -13.23 15.76 -4.93
C ALA A 184 -12.10 16.79 -4.85
N LYS A 185 -11.42 17.08 -5.96
CA LYS A 185 -10.27 17.99 -6.03
C LYS A 185 -9.19 17.65 -4.99
N LEU A 186 -8.84 16.37 -4.89
CA LEU A 186 -7.85 15.88 -3.94
C LEU A 186 -6.43 16.32 -4.32
N TRP A 187 -6.10 16.35 -5.61
CA TRP A 187 -4.78 16.78 -6.07
C TRP A 187 -4.39 18.16 -5.58
N PRO A 188 -5.20 19.23 -5.77
CA PRO A 188 -4.86 20.56 -5.22
C PRO A 188 -4.72 20.58 -3.71
N GLN A 189 -5.52 19.80 -2.99
CA GLN A 189 -5.46 19.72 -1.52
C GLN A 189 -4.15 19.07 -1.06
N VAL A 190 -3.79 17.93 -1.65
CA VAL A 190 -2.53 17.23 -1.36
C VAL A 190 -1.33 18.11 -1.70
N GLU A 191 -1.32 18.74 -2.88
CA GLU A 191 -0.24 19.63 -3.32
C GLU A 191 -0.06 20.84 -2.39
N ALA A 192 -1.15 21.40 -1.87
CA ALA A 192 -1.09 22.52 -0.94
C ALA A 192 -0.40 22.13 0.39
N VAL A 193 -0.68 20.95 0.92
CA VAL A 193 -0.08 20.48 2.18
C VAL A 193 1.35 19.98 1.96
N THR A 194 1.59 19.20 0.91
CA THR A 194 2.91 18.62 0.64
C THR A 194 3.93 19.64 0.11
N GLY A 195 3.47 20.75 -0.46
CA GLY A 195 4.31 21.88 -0.89
C GLY A 195 4.88 22.69 0.29
N THR A 196 4.39 22.49 1.52
CA THR A 196 5.01 23.05 2.72
C THR A 196 6.28 22.26 3.06
N SER A 197 7.29 22.91 3.60
CA SER A 197 8.62 22.33 3.82
C SER A 197 8.58 21.04 4.67
N CYS A 198 8.70 19.91 4.00
CA CYS A 198 8.93 18.61 4.60
C CYS A 198 10.23 18.03 4.03
N PRO A 199 11.18 17.59 4.88
CA PRO A 199 12.51 17.17 4.43
C PRO A 199 12.55 15.76 3.83
N VAL A 200 11.42 15.19 3.44
CA VAL A 200 11.34 13.84 2.84
C VAL A 200 11.34 13.89 1.32
N HIS A 201 11.80 12.80 0.71
CA HIS A 201 11.63 12.57 -0.71
C HIS A 201 10.21 12.07 -0.99
N LEU A 202 9.35 12.96 -1.49
CA LEU A 202 7.96 12.64 -1.84
C LEU A 202 7.87 12.07 -3.27
N HIS A 203 7.13 10.96 -3.38
CA HIS A 203 6.81 10.31 -4.64
C HIS A 203 5.30 10.12 -4.75
N ILE A 204 4.70 10.46 -5.89
CA ILE A 204 3.28 10.21 -6.20
C ILE A 204 3.22 9.54 -7.58
N PRO A 205 3.57 8.24 -7.67
CA PRO A 205 3.67 7.56 -8.95
C PRO A 205 2.30 7.41 -9.61
N ALA A 206 2.25 7.52 -10.93
CA ALA A 206 1.10 7.14 -11.73
C ALA A 206 0.92 5.60 -11.73
N ILE A 207 -0.29 5.11 -12.03
CA ILE A 207 -0.52 3.67 -12.23
C ILE A 207 0.33 3.20 -13.43
N GLY A 208 1.11 2.16 -13.23
CA GLY A 208 2.09 1.64 -14.19
C GLY A 208 3.49 2.25 -14.05
N GLU A 209 3.65 3.31 -13.28
CA GLU A 209 4.96 3.93 -13.03
C GLU A 209 5.76 3.16 -11.99
N THR A 210 7.07 3.08 -12.22
CA THR A 210 8.06 2.51 -11.30
C THR A 210 9.04 3.57 -10.83
N ILE A 211 9.26 3.65 -9.53
CA ILE A 211 10.29 4.46 -8.91
C ILE A 211 11.42 3.59 -8.34
N GLU A 212 12.64 4.08 -8.40
CA GLU A 212 13.82 3.44 -7.79
C GLU A 212 14.28 4.26 -6.59
N ILE A 213 14.47 3.58 -5.46
CA ILE A 213 14.95 4.19 -4.21
C ILE A 213 16.26 3.50 -3.82
N ASN A 214 17.32 4.29 -3.83
CA ASN A 214 18.70 3.87 -3.55
C ASN A 214 18.99 3.80 -2.05
#